data_137a06823c7b7718c1bf03e8b5d33aee
#
_entry.id   137a06823c7b7718c1bf03e8b5d33aee
#
_cell.length_a   1.000
_cell.length_b   1.000
_cell.length_c   1.000
_cell.angle_alpha   90.00
_cell.angle_beta   90.00
_cell.angle_gamma   90.00
#
_symmetry.space_group_name_H-M   'P 1'
#
loop_
_entity.id
_entity.type
_entity.pdbx_description
1 polymer ?
#
loop_
_entity_poly.entity_id
_entity_poly.type
_entity_poly.pdbx_seq_one_letter_code
_entity_poly.pdbx_strand_id
1 'polypeptide(L)'
;MPRFFFDIDDGESRETDGRGSELLDAQAARNAAIAILPDVAREELPDGDRRTFMCKVRDESDNVIFIATLSLVAEWINRGVSAK
;
A
#
# COMPACT_ATOMS: atom_id res chain seq x y z
N MET A 1 -12.53 -8.62 19.48
CA MET A 1 -12.55 -8.12 18.11
C MET A 1 -11.58 -8.94 17.28
N PRO A 2 -11.89 -9.19 16.02
CA PRO A 2 -10.96 -9.94 15.17
C PRO A 2 -9.67 -9.16 14.92
N ARG A 3 -8.60 -9.91 14.61
CA ARG A 3 -7.30 -9.33 14.34
C ARG A 3 -6.99 -9.48 12.87
N PHE A 4 -6.48 -8.41 12.27
CA PHE A 4 -6.11 -8.38 10.86
C PHE A 4 -4.65 -7.99 10.72
N PHE A 5 -4.03 -8.46 9.65
CA PHE A 5 -2.60 -8.25 9.39
C PHE A 5 -2.45 -7.54 8.06
N PHE A 6 -1.58 -6.52 8.03
CA PHE A 6 -1.42 -5.65 6.88
C PHE A 6 0.00 -5.77 6.34
N ASP A 7 0.15 -6.46 5.23
CA ASP A 7 1.44 -6.62 4.58
C ASP A 7 1.60 -5.55 3.52
N ILE A 8 2.73 -4.85 3.54
CA ILE A 8 2.98 -3.72 2.64
C ILE A 8 4.06 -4.10 1.64
N ASP A 9 3.81 -3.78 0.37
CA ASP A 9 4.78 -3.98 -0.69
C ASP A 9 4.89 -2.66 -1.43
N ASP A 10 6.10 -2.05 -1.42
CA ASP A 10 6.30 -0.76 -2.06
C ASP A 10 6.94 -0.89 -3.45
N GLY A 11 7.01 -2.11 -3.97
CA GLY A 11 7.61 -2.38 -5.27
C GLY A 11 9.08 -2.75 -5.20
N GLU A 12 9.74 -2.43 -4.10
CA GLU A 12 11.16 -2.73 -3.90
C GLU A 12 11.40 -3.65 -2.72
N SER A 13 10.56 -3.54 -1.72
CA SER A 13 10.66 -4.37 -0.54
C SER A 13 9.28 -4.72 -0.03
N ARG A 14 9.22 -5.76 0.78
CA ARG A 14 7.99 -6.22 1.40
C ARG A 14 8.15 -6.21 2.90
N GLU A 15 7.09 -5.79 3.55
CA GLU A 15 7.05 -5.79 5.00
C GLU A 15 5.85 -6.60 5.44
N THR A 16 6.11 -7.72 6.12
CA THR A 16 5.06 -8.60 6.58
C THR A 16 4.70 -8.25 8.01
N ASP A 17 3.40 -8.05 8.24
CA ASP A 17 2.91 -7.68 9.55
C ASP A 17 2.86 -8.92 10.43
N GLY A 18 3.66 -8.94 11.49
CA GLY A 18 3.67 -10.07 12.42
C GLY A 18 2.87 -9.81 13.68
N ARG A 19 2.37 -8.60 13.84
CA ARG A 19 1.66 -8.22 15.07
C ARG A 19 0.16 -8.12 14.89
N GLY A 20 -0.27 -7.53 13.79
CA GLY A 20 -1.68 -7.33 13.50
C GLY A 20 -2.32 -6.22 14.30
N SER A 21 -3.57 -5.98 14.00
CA SER A 21 -4.38 -4.96 14.67
C SER A 21 -5.78 -5.50 14.87
N GLU A 22 -6.35 -5.19 16.04
CA GLU A 22 -7.73 -5.57 16.31
C GLU A 22 -8.64 -4.50 15.76
N LEU A 23 -9.57 -4.90 14.92
CA LEU A 23 -10.51 -4.01 14.27
C LEU A 23 -11.90 -4.61 14.34
N LEU A 24 -12.89 -3.76 14.20
CA LEU A 24 -14.27 -4.16 14.40
C LEU A 24 -14.70 -5.28 13.43
N ASP A 25 -14.35 -5.13 12.15
CA ASP A 25 -14.76 -6.07 11.13
C ASP A 25 -13.90 -5.90 9.87
N ALA A 26 -14.21 -6.70 8.84
CA ALA A 26 -13.46 -6.67 7.59
C ALA A 26 -13.57 -5.33 6.88
N GLN A 27 -14.72 -4.66 7.03
CA GLN A 27 -14.89 -3.33 6.40
C GLN A 27 -13.91 -2.32 7.01
N ALA A 28 -13.72 -2.38 8.33
CA ALA A 28 -12.76 -1.52 8.99
C ALA A 28 -11.34 -1.82 8.52
N ALA A 29 -11.03 -3.10 8.30
CA ALA A 29 -9.71 -3.50 7.81
C ALA A 29 -9.49 -2.99 6.39
N ARG A 30 -10.52 -3.08 5.53
CA ARG A 30 -10.46 -2.52 4.19
C ARG A 30 -10.15 -1.03 4.23
N ASN A 31 -10.86 -0.29 5.05
CA ASN A 31 -10.67 1.15 5.13
C ASN A 31 -9.27 1.50 5.62
N ALA A 32 -8.75 0.73 6.58
CA ALA A 32 -7.41 0.95 7.09
C ALA A 32 -6.35 0.68 6.01
N ALA A 33 -6.53 -0.38 5.22
CA ALA A 33 -5.58 -0.71 4.16
C ALA A 33 -5.51 0.41 3.12
N ILE A 34 -6.67 0.94 2.73
CA ILE A 34 -6.71 2.02 1.75
C ILE A 34 -6.04 3.28 2.31
N ALA A 35 -6.25 3.56 3.60
CA ALA A 35 -5.68 4.75 4.23
C ALA A 35 -4.16 4.67 4.39
N ILE A 36 -3.61 3.47 4.51
CA ILE A 36 -2.17 3.27 4.66
C ILE A 36 -1.41 3.67 3.39
N LEU A 37 -1.96 3.37 2.22
CA LEU A 37 -1.22 3.50 0.96
C LEU A 37 -0.77 4.92 0.64
N PRO A 38 -1.59 5.97 0.82
CA PRO A 38 -1.09 7.32 0.59
C PRO A 38 0.07 7.70 1.51
N ASP A 39 0.08 7.20 2.73
CA ASP A 39 1.15 7.49 3.67
C ASP A 39 2.46 6.81 3.24
N VAL A 40 2.37 5.56 2.79
CA VAL A 40 3.54 4.85 2.28
C VAL A 40 4.07 5.56 1.03
N ALA A 41 3.18 5.94 0.12
CA ALA A 41 3.58 6.62 -1.11
C ALA A 41 4.25 7.95 -0.80
N ARG A 42 3.75 8.68 0.18
CA ARG A 42 4.32 9.98 0.54
C ARG A 42 5.76 9.85 0.98
N GLU A 43 6.10 8.76 1.67
CA GLU A 43 7.46 8.56 2.16
C GLU A 43 8.41 8.10 1.07
N GLU A 44 7.90 7.42 0.03
CA GLU A 44 8.73 6.85 -1.01
C GLU A 44 8.89 7.76 -2.23
N LEU A 45 7.86 8.54 -2.52
CA LEU A 45 7.91 9.40 -3.70
C LEU A 45 8.65 10.71 -3.40
N PRO A 46 9.33 11.30 -4.39
CA PRO A 46 9.23 11.01 -5.82
C PRO A 46 10.29 10.05 -6.37
N ASP A 47 10.62 9.01 -5.69
CA ASP A 47 11.62 8.06 -6.15
C ASP A 47 11.01 7.16 -7.24
N GLY A 48 11.50 7.34 -8.48
CA GLY A 48 11.06 6.57 -9.63
C GLY A 48 9.88 7.19 -10.35
N ASP A 49 9.70 6.77 -11.60
CA ASP A 49 8.63 7.25 -12.46
C ASP A 49 7.45 6.29 -12.50
N ARG A 50 7.66 5.06 -12.08
CA ARG A 50 6.61 4.05 -12.03
C ARG A 50 6.75 3.29 -10.73
N ARG A 51 5.78 3.48 -9.86
CA ARG A 51 5.79 2.83 -8.56
C ARG A 51 4.42 2.26 -8.26
N THR A 52 4.41 1.10 -7.68
CA THR A 52 3.17 0.44 -7.26
C THR A 52 3.29 0.08 -5.79
N PHE A 53 2.30 0.50 -5.03
CA PHE A 53 2.23 0.23 -3.60
C PHE A 53 1.03 -0.66 -3.35
N MET A 54 1.21 -1.71 -2.57
CA MET A 54 0.17 -2.69 -2.34
C MET A 54 0.04 -2.96 -0.84
N CYS A 55 -1.19 -3.06 -0.37
CA CYS A 55 -1.47 -3.48 0.99
C CYS A 55 -2.35 -4.72 0.92
N LYS A 56 -1.86 -5.80 1.51
CA LYS A 56 -2.57 -7.07 1.54
C LYS A 56 -3.06 -7.30 2.95
N VAL A 57 -4.34 -7.59 3.12
CA VAL A 57 -4.93 -7.83 4.43
C VAL A 57 -5.16 -9.32 4.59
N ARG A 58 -4.65 -9.88 5.69
CA ARG A 58 -4.87 -11.26 6.07
C ARG A 58 -5.71 -11.33 7.33
N ASP A 59 -6.49 -12.37 7.47
CA ASP A 59 -7.24 -12.63 8.70
C ASP A 59 -6.43 -13.52 9.64
N GLU A 60 -7.02 -13.92 10.77
CA GLU A 60 -6.33 -14.71 11.77
C GLU A 60 -6.04 -16.14 11.31
N SER A 61 -6.70 -16.60 10.27
CA SER A 61 -6.44 -17.90 9.68
C SER A 61 -5.44 -17.80 8.54
N ASP A 62 -4.80 -16.65 8.40
CA ASP A 62 -3.79 -16.40 7.38
C ASP A 62 -4.36 -16.38 5.97
N ASN A 63 -5.67 -16.14 5.84
CA ASN A 63 -6.29 -16.00 4.54
C ASN A 63 -6.20 -14.54 4.10
N VAL A 64 -5.81 -14.33 2.83
CA VAL A 64 -5.82 -13.00 2.25
C VAL A 64 -7.28 -12.66 1.92
N ILE A 65 -7.80 -11.61 2.55
CA ILE A 65 -9.20 -11.25 2.37
C ILE A 65 -9.38 -9.97 1.56
N PHE A 66 -8.30 -9.19 1.36
CA PHE A 66 -8.42 -7.91 0.65
C PHE A 66 -7.06 -7.46 0.19
N ILE A 67 -7.02 -6.86 -1.00
CA ILE A 67 -5.79 -6.25 -1.52
C ILE A 67 -6.16 -4.89 -2.07
N ALA A 68 -5.40 -3.88 -1.66
CA ALA A 68 -5.52 -2.53 -2.22
C ALA A 68 -4.21 -2.20 -2.92
N THR A 69 -4.30 -1.51 -4.04
CA THR A 69 -3.12 -1.15 -4.84
C THR A 69 -3.22 0.31 -5.24
N LEU A 70 -2.11 1.02 -5.10
CA LEU A 70 -2.00 2.41 -5.54
C LEU A 70 -0.81 2.49 -6.47
N SER A 71 -1.03 3.00 -7.68
CA SER A 71 0.02 3.06 -8.70
C SER A 71 0.26 4.49 -9.13
N LEU A 72 1.54 4.80 -9.33
CA LEU A 72 1.96 6.06 -9.92
C LEU A 72 2.66 5.76 -11.24
N VAL A 73 2.28 6.48 -12.29
CA VAL A 73 2.99 6.47 -13.56
C VAL A 73 3.21 7.92 -13.94
N ALA A 74 4.48 8.29 -14.11
CA ALA A 74 4.85 9.67 -14.45
C ALA A 74 5.77 9.66 -15.65
N GLU A 75 5.57 10.61 -16.55
CA GLU A 75 6.41 10.70 -17.74
C GLU A 75 6.43 12.13 -18.26
N TRP A 76 7.54 12.46 -18.89
CA TRP A 76 7.68 13.75 -19.56
C TRP A 76 7.00 13.67 -20.91
N ILE A 77 6.10 14.62 -21.18
CA ILE A 77 5.44 14.67 -22.48
C ILE A 77 6.29 15.48 -23.46
N ASN A 78 6.95 16.53 -22.96
CA ASN A 78 7.80 17.39 -23.79
C ASN A 78 9.07 17.72 -23.01
N ARG A 79 10.11 16.95 -23.27
CA ARG A 79 11.37 17.12 -22.56
C ARG A 79 12.14 18.37 -22.99
N GLY A 80 11.75 19.00 -24.08
CA GLY A 80 12.33 20.25 -24.48
C GLY A 80 11.92 21.41 -23.58
N VAL A 81 10.82 21.24 -22.84
CA VAL A 81 10.45 22.19 -21.80
C VAL A 81 11.26 21.84 -20.58
N SER A 82 11.71 22.83 -19.83
CA SER A 82 12.58 22.62 -18.68
C SER A 82 12.21 21.40 -17.87
N ALA A 83 13.14 20.50 -17.72
CA ALA A 83 12.93 19.25 -16.99
C ALA A 83 13.54 19.30 -15.61
N LYS A 84 13.95 20.44 -15.17
CA LYS A 84 14.59 20.48 -13.89
C LYS A 84 14.19 21.54 -13.04
#